data_8b0300432cc8a55088b9165964810a7c
#
_entry.id   8b0300432cc8a55088b9165964810a7c
#
_cell.length_a   1.000
_cell.length_b   1.000
_cell.length_c   1.000
_cell.angle_alpha   90.00
_cell.angle_beta   90.00
_cell.angle_gamma   90.00
#
_symmetry.space_group_name_H-M   'P 1'
#
loop_
_entity.id
_entity.type
_entity.pdbx_description
1 polymer ?
#
loop_
_entity_poly.entity_id
_entity_poly.type
_entity_poly.pdbx_seq_one_letter_code
_entity_poly.pdbx_strand_id
1 'polypeptide(L)'
;MTKISFCGISGSGMSALAQIRLHQGYEVRGSDRSFDQGKDQSNKQALEKLGIKIYPQDGSAITDDLDVLYVSTAVEDTIPDVKAALGKNIPIRKRSDLLADIFHGYGHNIAVGGTSGKTTVTAMIGYILDRLGQKPCMIDGGLLLNYADREGIPNIIYNEGDICVIEADESDGSIEKYHPYVALINNISIDHKPIPELQKLFQDFADRAKQGVVVNADCEACRNIRHPRKKTLTFSIETNKADFWAYNIEALPHGTKYSMDGKSFTLNLIGRFNVSNALAAIAACSLLGIDKFDAAQALEGFLGTCLLYTSPSPRDGA
;
A
#
# COMPACT_ATOMS: atom_id res chain seq x y z
N MET A 1 -13.23 0.24 -25.29
CA MET A 1 -12.27 -0.21 -24.26
C MET A 1 -11.28 0.92 -24.07
N THR A 2 -11.14 1.42 -22.88
CA THR A 2 -10.24 2.56 -22.59
C THR A 2 -8.79 2.09 -22.66
N LYS A 3 -7.94 2.85 -23.36
CA LYS A 3 -6.52 2.53 -23.60
C LYS A 3 -5.65 3.46 -22.79
N ILE A 4 -4.82 2.90 -21.94
CA ILE A 4 -3.97 3.66 -21.03
C ILE A 4 -2.51 3.23 -21.13
N SER A 5 -1.60 4.17 -20.91
CA SER A 5 -0.16 3.89 -20.89
C SER A 5 0.47 4.36 -19.57
N PHE A 6 1.49 3.63 -19.14
CA PHE A 6 2.26 3.90 -17.93
C PHE A 6 3.72 4.17 -18.30
N CYS A 7 4.22 5.38 -18.03
CA CYS A 7 5.62 5.73 -18.17
C CYS A 7 6.33 5.53 -16.82
N GLY A 8 7.32 4.64 -16.77
CA GLY A 8 7.96 4.18 -15.53
C GLY A 8 7.25 2.98 -14.90
N ILE A 9 6.77 2.03 -15.71
CA ILE A 9 5.92 0.91 -15.27
C ILE A 9 6.65 -0.11 -14.39
N SER A 10 7.99 -0.17 -14.40
CA SER A 10 8.80 -1.07 -13.55
C SER A 10 8.67 -0.74 -12.06
N GLY A 11 8.41 0.53 -11.72
CA GLY A 11 8.24 0.94 -10.34
C GLY A 11 7.10 0.20 -9.62
N SER A 12 7.28 -0.18 -8.35
CA SER A 12 6.33 -1.00 -7.59
C SER A 12 4.90 -0.43 -7.61
N GLY A 13 4.75 0.87 -7.34
CA GLY A 13 3.43 1.50 -7.35
C GLY A 13 2.82 1.63 -8.76
N MET A 14 3.63 1.80 -9.80
CA MET A 14 3.16 1.89 -11.18
C MET A 14 2.71 0.54 -11.70
N SER A 15 3.52 -0.52 -11.48
CA SER A 15 3.18 -1.89 -11.87
C SER A 15 1.92 -2.40 -11.17
N ALA A 16 1.73 -2.06 -9.89
CA ALA A 16 0.53 -2.40 -9.15
C ALA A 16 -0.72 -1.78 -9.79
N LEU A 17 -0.70 -0.48 -10.09
CA LEU A 17 -1.82 0.22 -10.72
C LEU A 17 -2.10 -0.27 -12.14
N ALA A 18 -1.06 -0.59 -12.90
CA ALA A 18 -1.19 -1.16 -14.24
C ALA A 18 -1.91 -2.51 -14.23
N GLN A 19 -1.53 -3.40 -13.30
CA GLN A 19 -2.20 -4.69 -13.12
C GLN A 19 -3.67 -4.52 -12.72
N ILE A 20 -3.98 -3.63 -11.77
CA ILE A 20 -5.37 -3.38 -11.35
C ILE A 20 -6.20 -2.87 -12.53
N ARG A 21 -5.70 -1.91 -13.31
CA ARG A 21 -6.43 -1.40 -14.48
C ARG A 21 -6.64 -2.47 -15.54
N LEU A 22 -5.66 -3.36 -15.74
CA LEU A 22 -5.83 -4.52 -16.62
C LEU A 22 -6.98 -5.42 -16.14
N HIS A 23 -7.01 -5.78 -14.86
CA HIS A 23 -8.10 -6.57 -14.26
C HIS A 23 -9.46 -5.87 -14.35
N GLN A 24 -9.50 -4.54 -14.35
CA GLN A 24 -10.70 -3.74 -14.56
C GLN A 24 -11.12 -3.63 -16.04
N GLY A 25 -10.44 -4.34 -16.94
CA GLY A 25 -10.81 -4.40 -18.35
C GLY A 25 -10.28 -3.27 -19.23
N TYR A 26 -9.25 -2.53 -18.78
CA TYR A 26 -8.55 -1.55 -19.63
C TYR A 26 -7.54 -2.22 -20.54
N GLU A 27 -7.28 -1.65 -21.73
CA GLU A 27 -6.10 -1.99 -22.50
C GLU A 27 -4.90 -1.23 -21.94
N VAL A 28 -3.93 -1.97 -21.37
CA VAL A 28 -2.81 -1.40 -20.66
C VAL A 28 -1.51 -1.55 -21.46
N ARG A 29 -0.78 -0.45 -21.59
CA ARG A 29 0.57 -0.37 -22.14
C ARG A 29 1.52 0.22 -21.11
N GLY A 30 2.82 0.04 -21.33
CA GLY A 30 3.81 0.69 -20.49
C GLY A 30 5.20 0.71 -21.08
N SER A 31 6.01 1.61 -20.56
CA SER A 31 7.41 1.74 -20.90
C SER A 31 8.24 1.96 -19.63
N ASP A 32 9.49 1.54 -19.67
CA ASP A 32 10.42 1.79 -18.57
C ASP A 32 11.88 1.74 -19.06
N ARG A 33 12.67 2.72 -18.64
CA ARG A 33 14.11 2.78 -18.95
C ARG A 33 14.89 1.57 -18.40
N SER A 34 14.46 1.02 -17.24
CA SER A 34 15.09 -0.17 -16.67
C SER A 34 14.97 -1.36 -17.60
N PHE A 35 13.81 -1.53 -18.25
CA PHE A 35 13.59 -2.60 -19.22
C PHE A 35 14.46 -2.44 -20.46
N ASP A 36 14.60 -1.20 -20.97
CA ASP A 36 15.44 -0.88 -22.12
C ASP A 36 16.93 -1.14 -21.84
N GLN A 37 17.34 -0.97 -20.58
CA GLN A 37 18.69 -1.26 -20.12
C GLN A 37 18.94 -2.74 -19.77
N GLY A 38 17.96 -3.61 -20.01
CA GLY A 38 18.06 -5.03 -19.67
C GLY A 38 17.92 -5.35 -18.18
N LYS A 39 17.49 -4.35 -17.34
CA LYS A 39 17.21 -4.52 -15.92
C LYS A 39 15.75 -4.96 -15.71
N ASP A 40 15.44 -5.47 -14.52
CA ASP A 40 14.08 -5.84 -14.08
C ASP A 40 13.31 -6.74 -15.07
N GLN A 41 14.03 -7.59 -15.80
CA GLN A 41 13.45 -8.42 -16.87
C GLN A 41 12.42 -9.43 -16.36
N SER A 42 12.51 -9.88 -15.11
CA SER A 42 11.50 -10.71 -14.45
C SER A 42 10.16 -9.99 -14.32
N ASN A 43 10.18 -8.71 -13.91
CA ASN A 43 8.99 -7.88 -13.82
C ASN A 43 8.38 -7.62 -15.20
N LYS A 44 9.24 -7.31 -16.20
CA LYS A 44 8.79 -7.16 -17.58
C LYS A 44 8.04 -8.39 -18.08
N GLN A 45 8.64 -9.57 -17.93
CA GLN A 45 8.04 -10.83 -18.34
C GLN A 45 6.73 -11.14 -17.58
N ALA A 46 6.66 -10.82 -16.29
CA ALA A 46 5.45 -11.01 -15.50
C ALA A 46 4.30 -10.12 -16.01
N LEU A 47 4.57 -8.85 -16.33
CA LEU A 47 3.59 -7.93 -16.88
C LEU A 47 3.13 -8.34 -18.30
N GLU A 48 4.07 -8.76 -19.16
CA GLU A 48 3.76 -9.25 -20.52
C GLU A 48 2.89 -10.52 -20.49
N LYS A 49 3.16 -11.46 -19.57
CA LYS A 49 2.34 -12.66 -19.39
C LYS A 49 0.89 -12.35 -19.02
N LEU A 50 0.67 -11.30 -18.23
CA LEU A 50 -0.68 -10.82 -17.91
C LEU A 50 -1.39 -10.18 -19.11
N GLY A 51 -0.68 -9.84 -20.19
CA GLY A 51 -1.22 -9.17 -21.37
C GLY A 51 -0.97 -7.66 -21.42
N ILE A 52 -0.15 -7.11 -20.54
CA ILE A 52 0.29 -5.71 -20.61
C ILE A 52 1.32 -5.58 -21.74
N LYS A 53 1.10 -4.65 -22.66
CA LYS A 53 2.02 -4.41 -23.79
C LYS A 53 3.17 -3.51 -23.36
N ILE A 54 4.40 -4.02 -23.37
CA ILE A 54 5.59 -3.26 -23.00
C ILE A 54 6.29 -2.74 -24.27
N TYR A 55 6.57 -1.46 -24.27
CA TYR A 55 7.24 -0.71 -25.35
C TYR A 55 8.56 -0.12 -24.84
N PRO A 56 9.51 0.17 -25.73
CA PRO A 56 10.65 1.03 -25.40
C PRO A 56 10.18 2.42 -24.93
N GLN A 57 10.95 3.07 -24.06
CA GLN A 57 10.65 4.43 -23.60
C GLN A 57 11.14 5.49 -24.59
N ASP A 58 10.69 5.35 -25.85
CA ASP A 58 11.09 6.16 -27.00
C ASP A 58 9.92 6.97 -27.63
N GLY A 59 8.74 6.91 -27.02
CA GLY A 59 7.51 7.53 -27.49
C GLY A 59 6.62 6.60 -28.32
N SER A 60 7.08 5.41 -28.69
CA SER A 60 6.33 4.47 -29.55
C SER A 60 5.06 3.90 -28.89
N ALA A 61 5.00 3.89 -27.55
CA ALA A 61 3.80 3.51 -26.80
C ALA A 61 2.66 4.53 -26.95
N ILE A 62 2.93 5.75 -27.37
CA ILE A 62 2.01 6.89 -27.37
C ILE A 62 1.41 7.07 -28.77
N THR A 63 0.29 6.41 -29.01
CA THR A 63 -0.46 6.44 -30.28
C THR A 63 -1.69 7.35 -30.17
N ASP A 64 -2.27 7.76 -31.29
CA ASP A 64 -3.39 8.72 -31.32
C ASP A 64 -4.69 8.17 -30.68
N ASP A 65 -4.76 6.86 -30.48
CA ASP A 65 -5.88 6.16 -29.86
C ASP A 65 -5.74 5.97 -28.34
N LEU A 66 -4.70 6.57 -27.72
CA LEU A 66 -4.45 6.51 -26.30
C LEU A 66 -5.29 7.56 -25.55
N ASP A 67 -6.03 7.12 -24.54
CA ASP A 67 -6.91 8.00 -23.76
C ASP A 67 -6.15 8.79 -22.67
N VAL A 68 -5.09 8.20 -22.06
CA VAL A 68 -4.31 8.85 -21.00
C VAL A 68 -2.94 8.22 -20.82
N LEU A 69 -1.95 9.05 -20.52
CA LEU A 69 -0.63 8.64 -20.05
C LEU A 69 -0.52 8.87 -18.53
N TYR A 70 -0.22 7.82 -17.77
CA TYR A 70 0.13 7.93 -16.36
C TYR A 70 1.66 7.97 -16.18
N VAL A 71 2.11 8.89 -15.33
CA VAL A 71 3.54 9.10 -15.06
C VAL A 71 3.85 8.94 -13.57
N SER A 72 5.04 8.42 -13.25
CA SER A 72 5.54 8.44 -11.89
C SER A 72 5.99 9.87 -11.49
N THR A 73 6.15 10.13 -10.20
CA THR A 73 6.62 11.43 -9.70
C THR A 73 8.04 11.78 -10.15
N ALA A 74 8.85 10.79 -10.54
CA ALA A 74 10.23 10.96 -10.98
C ALA A 74 10.39 11.16 -12.50
N VAL A 75 9.28 11.28 -13.25
CA VAL A 75 9.31 11.44 -14.71
C VAL A 75 9.41 12.91 -15.08
N GLU A 76 10.46 13.25 -15.80
CA GLU A 76 10.71 14.59 -16.32
C GLU A 76 10.00 14.83 -17.67
N ASP A 77 9.64 16.08 -17.96
CA ASP A 77 9.03 16.48 -19.25
C ASP A 77 9.93 16.20 -20.47
N THR A 78 11.21 15.92 -20.22
CA THR A 78 12.21 15.58 -21.25
C THR A 78 12.06 14.16 -21.80
N ILE A 79 11.31 13.28 -21.13
CA ILE A 79 11.14 11.87 -21.53
C ILE A 79 10.36 11.78 -22.84
N PRO A 80 10.80 10.92 -23.80
CA PRO A 80 10.16 10.79 -25.09
C PRO A 80 8.65 10.53 -25.05
N ASP A 81 8.17 9.66 -24.15
CA ASP A 81 6.75 9.36 -23.99
C ASP A 81 5.94 10.59 -23.56
N VAL A 82 6.48 11.40 -22.64
CA VAL A 82 5.84 12.65 -22.20
C VAL A 82 5.78 13.65 -23.35
N LYS A 83 6.88 13.82 -24.08
CA LYS A 83 6.91 14.69 -25.27
C LYS A 83 5.91 14.23 -26.34
N ALA A 84 5.83 12.93 -26.60
CA ALA A 84 4.90 12.38 -27.57
C ALA A 84 3.44 12.61 -27.15
N ALA A 85 3.12 12.44 -25.85
CA ALA A 85 1.78 12.71 -25.31
C ALA A 85 1.40 14.20 -25.42
N LEU A 86 2.32 15.09 -25.07
CA LEU A 86 2.11 16.56 -25.23
C LEU A 86 1.89 16.93 -26.69
N GLY A 87 2.71 16.39 -27.61
CA GLY A 87 2.60 16.66 -29.05
C GLY A 87 1.29 16.14 -29.68
N LYS A 88 0.64 15.16 -29.06
CA LYS A 88 -0.64 14.57 -29.48
C LYS A 88 -1.84 15.06 -28.67
N ASN A 89 -1.66 15.99 -27.73
CA ASN A 89 -2.67 16.46 -26.77
C ASN A 89 -3.32 15.35 -25.95
N ILE A 90 -2.57 14.27 -25.64
CA ILE A 90 -3.04 13.19 -24.79
C ILE A 90 -2.91 13.63 -23.32
N PRO A 91 -3.97 13.48 -22.50
CA PRO A 91 -3.93 13.83 -21.08
C PRO A 91 -2.83 13.08 -20.33
N ILE A 92 -2.04 13.81 -19.52
CA ILE A 92 -1.01 13.26 -18.66
C ILE A 92 -1.47 13.40 -17.21
N ARG A 93 -1.46 12.28 -16.46
CA ARG A 93 -1.87 12.23 -15.06
C ARG A 93 -0.80 11.57 -14.19
N LYS A 94 -0.72 11.97 -12.93
CA LYS A 94 0.25 11.40 -11.98
C LYS A 94 -0.24 10.07 -11.40
N ARG A 95 0.70 9.20 -11.02
CA ARG A 95 0.46 7.96 -10.29
C ARG A 95 -0.45 8.16 -9.08
N SER A 96 -0.19 9.21 -8.28
CA SER A 96 -0.96 9.50 -7.06
C SER A 96 -2.42 9.88 -7.33
N ASP A 97 -2.72 10.46 -8.50
CA ASP A 97 -4.11 10.77 -8.89
C ASP A 97 -4.85 9.49 -9.25
N LEU A 98 -4.19 8.59 -10.00
CA LEU A 98 -4.77 7.29 -10.34
C LEU A 98 -5.03 6.43 -9.09
N LEU A 99 -4.07 6.41 -8.15
CA LEU A 99 -4.22 5.68 -6.89
C LEU A 99 -5.41 6.22 -6.09
N ALA A 100 -5.56 7.55 -6.00
CA ALA A 100 -6.67 8.18 -5.33
C ALA A 100 -8.02 7.87 -6.02
N ASP A 101 -8.07 7.89 -7.36
CA ASP A 101 -9.28 7.53 -8.12
C ASP A 101 -9.69 6.07 -7.85
N ILE A 102 -8.72 5.13 -7.90
CA ILE A 102 -8.99 3.72 -7.58
C ILE A 102 -9.49 3.59 -6.14
N PHE A 103 -8.77 4.16 -5.18
CA PHE A 103 -9.08 4.08 -3.76
C PHE A 103 -10.49 4.61 -3.44
N HIS A 104 -10.87 5.75 -3.99
CA HIS A 104 -12.19 6.34 -3.77
C HIS A 104 -13.32 5.63 -4.51
N GLY A 105 -13.01 4.78 -5.47
CA GLY A 105 -13.98 3.92 -6.16
C GLY A 105 -14.56 2.80 -5.30
N TYR A 106 -14.00 2.56 -4.10
CA TYR A 106 -14.45 1.52 -3.17
C TYR A 106 -15.20 2.15 -1.98
N GLY A 107 -16.30 1.51 -1.56
CA GLY A 107 -17.13 1.98 -0.43
C GLY A 107 -16.44 1.86 0.93
N HIS A 108 -15.65 0.81 1.11
CA HIS A 108 -14.92 0.53 2.34
C HIS A 108 -13.41 0.54 2.07
N ASN A 109 -12.75 1.65 2.32
CA ASN A 109 -11.34 1.80 2.03
C ASN A 109 -10.50 2.07 3.28
N ILE A 110 -9.34 1.43 3.37
CA ILE A 110 -8.38 1.56 4.47
C ILE A 110 -7.10 2.18 3.91
N ALA A 111 -6.64 3.26 4.52
CA ALA A 111 -5.36 3.86 4.20
C ALA A 111 -4.43 3.77 5.41
N VAL A 112 -3.24 3.21 5.19
CA VAL A 112 -2.23 2.95 6.22
C VAL A 112 -1.15 4.00 6.15
N GLY A 113 -1.12 4.90 7.12
CA GLY A 113 -0.10 5.93 7.29
C GLY A 113 0.87 5.61 8.42
N GLY A 114 1.97 6.34 8.45
CA GLY A 114 3.02 6.20 9.45
C GLY A 114 4.42 6.22 8.84
N THR A 115 5.41 6.56 9.63
CA THR A 115 6.80 6.67 9.15
C THR A 115 7.39 5.29 8.80
N SER A 116 7.00 4.24 9.55
CA SER A 116 7.51 2.88 9.36
C SER A 116 6.40 1.84 9.41
N GLY A 117 6.59 0.70 8.73
CA GLY A 117 5.71 -0.46 8.78
C GLY A 117 4.46 -0.36 7.90
N LYS A 118 4.27 0.71 7.12
CA LYS A 118 3.13 0.88 6.20
C LYS A 118 2.91 -0.35 5.32
N THR A 119 3.92 -0.77 4.56
CA THR A 119 3.93 -1.93 3.67
C THR A 119 3.50 -3.21 4.39
N THR A 120 4.13 -3.52 5.53
CA THR A 120 3.80 -4.74 6.29
C THR A 120 2.36 -4.73 6.81
N VAL A 121 1.89 -3.59 7.35
CA VAL A 121 0.52 -3.47 7.87
C VAL A 121 -0.50 -3.53 6.74
N THR A 122 -0.26 -2.86 5.61
CA THR A 122 -1.10 -2.94 4.40
C THR A 122 -1.24 -4.36 3.91
N ALA A 123 -0.11 -5.07 3.80
CA ALA A 123 -0.08 -6.48 3.42
C ALA A 123 -0.83 -7.39 4.41
N MET A 124 -0.65 -7.18 5.72
CA MET A 124 -1.36 -7.93 6.76
C MET A 124 -2.88 -7.72 6.66
N ILE A 125 -3.34 -6.49 6.47
CA ILE A 125 -4.77 -6.18 6.29
C ILE A 125 -5.31 -6.87 5.03
N GLY A 126 -4.62 -6.70 3.90
CA GLY A 126 -5.01 -7.34 2.64
C GLY A 126 -5.07 -8.86 2.75
N TYR A 127 -4.09 -9.48 3.42
CA TYR A 127 -4.04 -10.90 3.66
C TYR A 127 -5.18 -11.38 4.57
N ILE A 128 -5.45 -10.71 5.70
CA ILE A 128 -6.61 -11.03 6.58
C ILE A 128 -7.89 -11.03 5.77
N LEU A 129 -8.16 -9.98 5.03
CA LEU A 129 -9.38 -9.80 4.26
C LEU A 129 -9.52 -10.87 3.17
N ASP A 130 -8.45 -11.21 2.46
CA ASP A 130 -8.45 -12.25 1.41
C ASP A 130 -8.71 -13.64 2.04
N ARG A 131 -8.02 -13.97 3.13
CA ARG A 131 -8.19 -15.24 3.84
C ARG A 131 -9.59 -15.43 4.42
N LEU A 132 -10.25 -14.35 4.82
CA LEU A 132 -11.62 -14.37 5.35
C LEU A 132 -12.68 -14.15 4.25
N GLY A 133 -12.31 -14.23 2.97
CA GLY A 133 -13.23 -14.19 1.84
C GLY A 133 -13.88 -12.83 1.57
N GLN A 134 -13.28 -11.74 2.07
CA GLN A 134 -13.80 -10.36 1.91
C GLN A 134 -13.49 -9.76 0.54
N LYS A 135 -12.78 -10.48 -0.33
CA LYS A 135 -12.46 -10.09 -1.72
C LYS A 135 -11.85 -8.69 -1.85
N PRO A 136 -10.75 -8.36 -1.16
CA PRO A 136 -10.17 -7.02 -1.21
C PRO A 136 -9.49 -6.72 -2.54
N CYS A 137 -9.37 -5.40 -2.84
CA CYS A 137 -8.34 -4.82 -3.67
C CYS A 137 -7.26 -4.25 -2.73
N MET A 138 -6.04 -4.77 -2.77
CA MET A 138 -4.94 -4.26 -1.96
C MET A 138 -3.77 -3.90 -2.86
N ILE A 139 -3.17 -2.73 -2.59
CA ILE A 139 -2.03 -2.16 -3.34
C ILE A 139 -0.89 -1.96 -2.34
N ASP A 140 0.23 -2.62 -2.58
CA ASP A 140 1.39 -2.62 -1.70
C ASP A 140 2.66 -2.12 -2.41
N GLY A 141 3.58 -1.54 -1.64
CA GLY A 141 4.91 -1.19 -2.11
C GLY A 141 5.89 -2.37 -2.18
N GLY A 142 5.58 -3.49 -1.49
CA GLY A 142 6.41 -4.69 -1.41
C GLY A 142 5.80 -5.88 -2.14
N LEU A 143 6.60 -6.94 -2.28
CA LEU A 143 6.14 -8.24 -2.81
C LEU A 143 5.57 -9.09 -1.67
N LEU A 144 4.37 -9.62 -1.88
CA LEU A 144 3.66 -10.50 -0.94
C LEU A 144 4.17 -11.95 -1.08
N LEU A 145 4.85 -12.47 -0.09
CA LEU A 145 5.42 -13.82 -0.16
C LEU A 145 4.36 -14.93 -0.25
N ASN A 146 3.20 -14.72 0.33
CA ASN A 146 2.06 -15.66 0.22
C ASN A 146 1.47 -15.77 -1.19
N TYR A 147 1.82 -14.86 -2.09
CA TYR A 147 1.26 -14.76 -3.44
C TYR A 147 2.34 -14.84 -4.52
N ALA A 148 3.55 -15.28 -4.17
CA ALA A 148 4.70 -15.35 -5.07
C ALA A 148 4.46 -16.24 -6.31
N ASP A 149 3.60 -17.25 -6.20
CA ASP A 149 3.28 -18.18 -7.28
C ASP A 149 2.12 -17.70 -8.18
N ARG A 150 1.52 -16.53 -7.89
CA ARG A 150 0.46 -15.97 -8.74
C ARG A 150 1.05 -15.34 -10.00
N GLU A 151 0.24 -15.29 -11.07
CA GLU A 151 0.61 -14.55 -12.27
C GLU A 151 0.74 -13.05 -11.97
N GLY A 152 1.69 -12.39 -12.65
CA GLY A 152 2.00 -10.99 -12.48
C GLY A 152 3.05 -10.72 -11.39
N ILE A 153 3.10 -9.48 -10.95
CA ILE A 153 3.95 -9.06 -9.84
C ILE A 153 3.13 -9.15 -8.55
N PRO A 154 3.59 -9.91 -7.52
CA PRO A 154 2.80 -10.14 -6.31
C PRO A 154 2.84 -8.95 -5.32
N ASN A 155 2.56 -7.75 -5.82
CA ASN A 155 2.45 -6.50 -5.05
C ASN A 155 1.00 -6.00 -4.97
N ILE A 156 0.04 -6.82 -5.43
CA ILE A 156 -1.38 -6.57 -5.32
C ILE A 156 -2.13 -7.82 -4.85
N ILE A 157 -3.27 -7.60 -4.22
CA ILE A 157 -4.37 -8.57 -4.17
C ILE A 157 -5.54 -7.90 -4.90
N TYR A 158 -6.05 -8.52 -5.95
CA TYR A 158 -7.18 -7.97 -6.67
C TYR A 158 -8.33 -8.97 -6.72
N ASN A 159 -9.45 -8.56 -6.17
CA ASN A 159 -10.72 -9.27 -6.23
C ASN A 159 -11.85 -8.25 -6.44
N GLU A 160 -13.02 -8.72 -6.87
CA GLU A 160 -14.18 -7.89 -7.21
C GLU A 160 -15.08 -7.60 -5.97
N GLY A 161 -14.48 -7.21 -4.85
CA GLY A 161 -15.22 -6.78 -3.66
C GLY A 161 -15.26 -5.26 -3.52
N ASP A 162 -15.82 -4.78 -2.40
CA ASP A 162 -15.99 -3.35 -2.12
C ASP A 162 -14.98 -2.81 -1.09
N ILE A 163 -13.85 -3.51 -0.90
CA ILE A 163 -12.82 -3.10 0.06
C ILE A 163 -11.52 -2.78 -0.69
N CYS A 164 -10.94 -1.60 -0.42
CA CYS A 164 -9.61 -1.23 -0.92
C CYS A 164 -8.65 -0.92 0.22
N VAL A 165 -7.40 -1.41 0.13
CA VAL A 165 -6.35 -1.17 1.13
C VAL A 165 -5.12 -0.61 0.44
N ILE A 166 -4.60 0.52 0.93
CA ILE A 166 -3.41 1.17 0.37
C ILE A 166 -2.46 1.68 1.45
N GLU A 167 -1.21 1.88 1.06
CA GLU A 167 -0.29 2.73 1.81
C GLU A 167 -0.60 4.21 1.55
N ALA A 168 -0.60 5.02 2.62
CA ALA A 168 -0.71 6.48 2.55
C ALA A 168 0.65 7.08 2.88
N ASP A 169 1.37 7.52 1.84
CA ASP A 169 2.71 8.09 1.99
C ASP A 169 2.64 9.57 2.37
N GLU A 170 3.34 9.93 3.45
CA GLU A 170 3.47 11.30 3.94
C GLU A 170 4.59 12.08 3.23
N SER A 171 5.53 11.39 2.61
CA SER A 171 6.73 11.99 2.03
C SER A 171 6.47 12.72 0.73
N ASP A 172 5.58 12.18 -0.12
CA ASP A 172 5.21 12.75 -1.43
C ASP A 172 3.94 13.64 -1.37
N GLY A 173 3.36 13.82 -0.18
CA GLY A 173 2.14 14.58 0.04
C GLY A 173 0.86 13.91 -0.46
N SER A 174 0.94 12.68 -0.98
CA SER A 174 -0.24 11.97 -1.49
C SER A 174 -1.27 11.62 -0.40
N ILE A 175 -0.85 11.52 0.85
CA ILE A 175 -1.73 11.30 2.01
C ILE A 175 -2.86 12.34 2.10
N GLU A 176 -2.64 13.57 1.63
CA GLU A 176 -3.66 14.64 1.64
C GLU A 176 -4.82 14.36 0.68
N LYS A 177 -4.61 13.52 -0.34
CA LYS A 177 -5.64 13.16 -1.32
C LYS A 177 -6.64 12.12 -0.80
N TYR A 178 -6.31 11.41 0.29
CA TYR A 178 -7.13 10.28 0.73
C TYR A 178 -8.19 10.69 1.75
N HIS A 179 -9.41 10.21 1.54
CA HIS A 179 -10.56 10.30 2.43
C HIS A 179 -11.01 8.87 2.81
N PRO A 180 -10.26 8.20 3.70
CA PRO A 180 -10.47 6.79 3.95
C PRO A 180 -11.75 6.50 4.74
N TYR A 181 -12.29 5.30 4.58
CA TYR A 181 -13.30 4.79 5.51
C TYR A 181 -12.65 4.53 6.87
N VAL A 182 -11.47 3.89 6.88
CA VAL A 182 -10.62 3.71 8.07
C VAL A 182 -9.24 4.31 7.83
N ALA A 183 -8.81 5.24 8.67
CA ALA A 183 -7.44 5.73 8.72
C ALA A 183 -6.64 4.95 9.77
N LEU A 184 -5.47 4.41 9.42
CA LEU A 184 -4.56 3.79 10.36
C LEU A 184 -3.28 4.59 10.43
N ILE A 185 -2.82 4.92 11.65
CA ILE A 185 -1.57 5.63 11.92
C ILE A 185 -0.67 4.74 12.77
N ASN A 186 0.29 4.10 12.11
CA ASN A 186 1.13 3.08 12.74
C ASN A 186 2.16 3.67 13.69
N ASN A 187 2.84 4.72 13.28
CA ASN A 187 3.81 5.46 14.10
C ASN A 187 4.16 6.80 13.45
N ILE A 188 4.73 7.70 14.26
CA ILE A 188 5.29 8.98 13.82
C ILE A 188 6.67 9.11 14.43
N SER A 189 7.69 9.16 13.61
CA SER A 189 9.07 9.42 14.01
C SER A 189 9.69 10.50 13.13
N ILE A 190 10.81 11.07 13.56
CA ILE A 190 11.54 12.05 12.77
C ILE A 190 12.02 11.35 11.49
N ASP A 191 11.62 11.89 10.35
CA ASP A 191 12.09 11.49 9.04
C ASP A 191 12.40 12.75 8.22
N HIS A 192 11.63 13.11 7.23
CA HIS A 192 11.88 14.29 6.38
C HIS A 192 11.27 15.60 6.92
N LYS A 193 10.39 15.51 7.94
CA LYS A 193 9.67 16.65 8.54
C LYS A 193 9.76 16.64 10.05
N PRO A 194 9.67 17.82 10.71
CA PRO A 194 9.59 17.91 12.17
C PRO A 194 8.33 17.22 12.73
N ILE A 195 8.44 16.63 13.92
CA ILE A 195 7.33 15.93 14.60
C ILE A 195 6.03 16.76 14.65
N PRO A 196 6.01 18.06 15.01
CA PRO A 196 4.77 18.83 15.07
C PRO A 196 4.08 18.95 13.70
N GLU A 197 4.83 19.03 12.62
CA GLU A 197 4.29 19.08 11.26
C GLU A 197 3.68 17.74 10.86
N LEU A 198 4.37 16.62 11.17
CA LEU A 198 3.86 15.28 10.94
C LEU A 198 2.60 15.00 11.78
N GLN A 199 2.59 15.43 13.06
CA GLN A 199 1.41 15.29 13.91
C GLN A 199 0.20 16.03 13.33
N LYS A 200 0.38 17.25 12.81
CA LYS A 200 -0.69 17.99 12.14
C LYS A 200 -1.17 17.25 10.89
N LEU A 201 -0.25 16.79 10.04
CA LEU A 201 -0.57 16.05 8.81
C LEU A 201 -1.38 14.79 9.11
N PHE A 202 -0.96 13.99 10.11
CA PHE A 202 -1.66 12.78 10.52
C PHE A 202 -2.98 13.07 11.26
N GLN A 203 -3.08 14.19 11.98
CA GLN A 203 -4.35 14.62 12.55
C GLN A 203 -5.34 15.00 11.43
N ASP A 204 -4.91 15.80 10.44
CA ASP A 204 -5.73 16.15 9.28
C ASP A 204 -6.15 14.90 8.48
N PHE A 205 -5.29 13.88 8.41
CA PHE A 205 -5.62 12.58 7.81
C PHE A 205 -6.65 11.80 8.63
N ALA A 206 -6.50 11.76 9.96
CA ALA A 206 -7.48 11.15 10.88
C ALA A 206 -8.85 11.82 10.79
N ASP A 207 -8.90 13.14 10.69
CA ASP A 207 -10.14 13.92 10.61
C ASP A 207 -10.97 13.62 9.36
N ARG A 208 -10.32 13.17 8.29
CA ARG A 208 -10.99 12.78 7.04
C ARG A 208 -11.58 11.37 7.05
N ALA A 209 -11.31 10.55 8.08
CA ALA A 209 -11.82 9.19 8.17
C ALA A 209 -13.35 9.16 8.34
N LYS A 210 -14.03 8.30 7.58
CA LYS A 210 -15.52 8.23 7.61
C LYS A 210 -16.05 7.37 8.74
N GLN A 211 -15.36 6.27 9.09
CA GLN A 211 -15.79 5.28 10.10
C GLN A 211 -15.00 5.40 11.39
N GLY A 212 -13.68 5.52 11.31
CA GLY A 212 -12.85 5.58 12.49
C GLY A 212 -11.36 5.60 12.18
N VAL A 213 -10.59 5.68 13.26
CA VAL A 213 -9.14 5.78 13.22
C VAL A 213 -8.52 4.69 14.10
N VAL A 214 -7.40 4.13 13.66
CA VAL A 214 -6.56 3.22 14.44
C VAL A 214 -5.23 3.89 14.73
N VAL A 215 -4.80 3.91 15.99
CA VAL A 215 -3.63 4.67 16.44
C VAL A 215 -2.76 3.83 17.38
N ASN A 216 -1.45 3.90 17.22
CA ASN A 216 -0.49 3.26 18.10
C ASN A 216 -0.38 4.02 19.43
N ALA A 217 -0.76 3.36 20.54
CA ALA A 217 -0.66 3.93 21.87
C ALA A 217 0.77 3.97 22.43
N ASP A 218 1.67 3.14 21.89
CA ASP A 218 3.08 3.11 22.30
C ASP A 218 3.89 4.24 21.65
N CYS A 219 3.38 4.81 20.55
CA CYS A 219 4.01 5.93 19.87
C CYS A 219 3.62 7.25 20.54
N GLU A 220 4.57 7.92 21.21
CA GLU A 220 4.32 9.18 21.91
C GLU A 220 3.76 10.27 20.97
N ALA A 221 4.30 10.40 19.78
CA ALA A 221 3.84 11.38 18.79
C ALA A 221 2.42 11.10 18.28
N CYS A 222 1.94 9.84 18.38
CA CYS A 222 0.60 9.44 17.97
C CYS A 222 -0.46 9.59 19.09
N ARG A 223 -0.05 9.65 20.35
CA ARG A 223 -0.95 9.52 21.53
C ARG A 223 -2.13 10.48 21.54
N ASN A 224 -1.99 11.67 20.96
CA ASN A 224 -3.02 12.70 20.95
C ASN A 224 -3.88 12.71 19.69
N ILE A 225 -3.55 11.89 18.68
CA ILE A 225 -4.33 11.82 17.47
C ILE A 225 -5.66 11.11 17.75
N ARG A 226 -6.76 11.78 17.43
CA ARG A 226 -8.13 11.28 17.62
C ARG A 226 -9.03 11.77 16.50
N HIS A 227 -10.01 10.97 16.14
CA HIS A 227 -11.08 11.50 15.29
C HIS A 227 -12.07 12.31 16.14
N PRO A 228 -12.48 13.53 15.73
CA PRO A 228 -13.30 14.40 16.59
C PRO A 228 -14.73 13.86 16.85
N ARG A 229 -15.25 12.98 15.99
CA ARG A 229 -16.64 12.47 16.07
C ARG A 229 -16.79 10.97 15.87
N LYS A 230 -15.74 10.27 15.46
CA LYS A 230 -15.78 8.84 15.14
C LYS A 230 -14.94 8.04 16.13
N LYS A 231 -15.07 6.73 16.08
CA LYS A 231 -14.32 5.83 16.94
C LYS A 231 -12.82 5.96 16.68
N THR A 232 -12.04 6.10 17.74
CA THR A 232 -10.58 5.90 17.71
C THR A 232 -10.30 4.61 18.45
N LEU A 233 -9.69 3.64 17.79
CA LEU A 233 -9.18 2.43 18.39
C LEU A 233 -7.67 2.55 18.59
N THR A 234 -7.18 2.01 19.69
CA THR A 234 -5.77 2.02 20.05
C THR A 234 -5.20 0.60 20.07
N PHE A 235 -3.94 0.45 19.71
CA PHE A 235 -3.21 -0.81 19.85
C PHE A 235 -1.88 -0.58 20.58
N SER A 236 -1.42 -1.61 21.30
CA SER A 236 -0.20 -1.54 22.11
C SER A 236 0.39 -2.93 22.37
N ILE A 237 1.71 -2.97 22.50
CA ILE A 237 2.48 -4.09 23.03
C ILE A 237 3.10 -3.79 24.41
N GLU A 238 2.85 -2.58 24.94
CA GLU A 238 3.43 -2.11 26.20
C GLU A 238 2.38 -1.85 27.30
N THR A 239 1.15 -1.46 26.93
CA THR A 239 0.11 -1.10 27.90
C THR A 239 -1.22 -1.78 27.67
N ASN A 240 -1.81 -2.33 28.75
CA ASN A 240 -3.14 -2.95 28.76
C ASN A 240 -4.32 -1.96 28.71
N LYS A 241 -4.02 -0.66 28.58
CA LYS A 241 -5.07 0.37 28.44
C LYS A 241 -5.51 0.56 26.99
N ALA A 242 -4.82 -0.04 26.03
CA ALA A 242 -5.20 -0.01 24.63
C ALA A 242 -6.38 -0.96 24.35
N ASP A 243 -7.18 -0.65 23.33
CA ASP A 243 -8.31 -1.49 22.88
C ASP A 243 -7.83 -2.85 22.35
N PHE A 244 -6.64 -2.89 21.74
CA PHE A 244 -5.96 -4.09 21.27
C PHE A 244 -4.59 -4.17 21.93
N TRP A 245 -4.42 -5.10 22.84
CA TRP A 245 -3.19 -5.28 23.60
C TRP A 245 -2.64 -6.69 23.48
N ALA A 246 -1.38 -6.80 23.05
CA ALA A 246 -0.63 -8.05 23.07
C ALA A 246 0.31 -8.11 24.28
N TYR A 247 0.34 -9.27 24.89
CA TYR A 247 1.18 -9.59 26.05
C TYR A 247 1.78 -11.01 25.89
N ASN A 248 2.67 -11.40 26.80
CA ASN A 248 3.40 -12.68 26.71
C ASN A 248 4.05 -12.87 25.34
N ILE A 249 4.75 -11.84 24.86
CA ILE A 249 5.40 -11.85 23.56
C ILE A 249 6.71 -12.62 23.69
N GLU A 250 6.79 -13.77 23.00
CA GLU A 250 7.91 -14.70 23.03
C GLU A 250 8.50 -14.87 21.63
N ALA A 251 9.83 -14.76 21.50
CA ALA A 251 10.52 -15.07 20.25
C ALA A 251 10.58 -16.58 20.04
N LEU A 252 10.24 -17.02 18.85
CA LEU A 252 10.38 -18.40 18.38
C LEU A 252 11.48 -18.47 17.30
N PRO A 253 12.04 -19.65 16.99
CA PRO A 253 13.05 -19.80 15.94
C PRO A 253 12.65 -19.24 14.57
N HIS A 254 11.35 -19.31 14.22
CA HIS A 254 10.82 -18.89 12.94
C HIS A 254 9.56 -18.01 13.07
N GLY A 255 9.45 -17.25 14.16
CA GLY A 255 8.26 -16.43 14.36
C GLY A 255 8.23 -15.75 15.71
N THR A 256 7.04 -15.29 16.09
CA THR A 256 6.78 -14.65 17.37
C THR A 256 5.42 -15.08 17.90
N LYS A 257 5.39 -15.63 19.12
CA LYS A 257 4.15 -15.95 19.83
C LYS A 257 3.71 -14.75 20.66
N TYR A 258 2.41 -14.53 20.74
CA TYR A 258 1.83 -13.47 21.58
C TYR A 258 0.44 -13.89 22.09
N SER A 259 -0.04 -13.24 23.14
CA SER A 259 -1.39 -13.40 23.66
C SER A 259 -2.19 -12.12 23.48
N MET A 260 -3.48 -12.24 23.19
CA MET A 260 -4.46 -11.15 23.12
C MET A 260 -5.79 -11.66 23.68
N ASP A 261 -6.36 -10.96 24.66
CA ASP A 261 -7.65 -11.28 25.30
C ASP A 261 -7.80 -12.76 25.71
N GLY A 262 -6.76 -13.30 26.34
CA GLY A 262 -6.76 -14.68 26.87
C GLY A 262 -6.49 -15.79 25.85
N LYS A 263 -6.34 -15.47 24.55
CA LYS A 263 -5.95 -16.42 23.51
C LYS A 263 -4.50 -16.20 23.06
N SER A 264 -3.84 -17.24 22.62
CA SER A 264 -2.47 -17.19 22.09
C SER A 264 -2.46 -17.40 20.58
N PHE A 265 -1.60 -16.65 19.89
CA PHE A 265 -1.43 -16.66 18.44
C PHE A 265 0.07 -16.71 18.10
N THR A 266 0.38 -17.17 16.90
CA THR A 266 1.75 -17.22 16.38
C THR A 266 1.84 -16.52 15.04
N LEU A 267 2.77 -15.57 14.93
CA LEU A 267 3.14 -14.96 13.65
C LEU A 267 4.38 -15.67 13.09
N ASN A 268 4.41 -15.95 11.80
CA ASN A 268 5.60 -16.43 11.09
C ASN A 268 6.60 -15.30 10.80
N LEU A 269 6.55 -14.23 11.58
CA LEU A 269 7.47 -13.10 11.50
C LEU A 269 8.15 -12.88 12.84
N ILE A 270 9.46 -12.63 12.80
CA ILE A 270 10.27 -12.42 14.00
C ILE A 270 10.19 -10.95 14.42
N GLY A 271 10.05 -10.73 15.75
CA GLY A 271 10.20 -9.42 16.37
C GLY A 271 8.90 -8.80 16.89
N ARG A 272 9.03 -8.14 18.03
CA ARG A 272 7.93 -7.45 18.74
C ARG A 272 7.21 -6.41 17.87
N PHE A 273 7.96 -5.73 16.99
CA PHE A 273 7.38 -4.74 16.07
C PHE A 273 6.38 -5.37 15.07
N ASN A 274 6.59 -6.65 14.69
CA ASN A 274 5.62 -7.35 13.83
C ASN A 274 4.34 -7.73 14.60
N VAL A 275 4.42 -7.97 15.91
CA VAL A 275 3.23 -8.12 16.75
C VAL A 275 2.47 -6.79 16.82
N SER A 276 3.14 -5.66 16.98
CA SER A 276 2.54 -4.33 16.93
C SER A 276 1.84 -4.08 15.56
N ASN A 277 2.50 -4.40 14.45
CA ASN A 277 1.91 -4.31 13.10
C ASN A 277 0.68 -5.22 12.95
N ALA A 278 0.72 -6.44 13.52
CA ALA A 278 -0.43 -7.35 13.51
C ALA A 278 -1.62 -6.79 14.29
N LEU A 279 -1.39 -6.22 15.48
CA LEU A 279 -2.46 -5.56 16.25
C LEU A 279 -3.06 -4.38 15.47
N ALA A 280 -2.23 -3.57 14.80
CA ALA A 280 -2.70 -2.49 13.93
C ALA A 280 -3.63 -3.01 12.83
N ALA A 281 -3.22 -4.08 12.15
CA ALA A 281 -4.02 -4.70 11.09
C ALA A 281 -5.33 -5.30 11.61
N ILE A 282 -5.30 -6.02 12.73
CA ILE A 282 -6.47 -6.59 13.39
C ILE A 282 -7.45 -5.48 13.81
N ALA A 283 -6.95 -4.39 14.42
CA ALA A 283 -7.76 -3.25 14.82
C ALA A 283 -8.43 -2.54 13.63
N ALA A 284 -7.72 -2.41 12.50
CA ALA A 284 -8.30 -1.83 11.28
C ALA A 284 -9.40 -2.73 10.69
N CYS A 285 -9.18 -4.03 10.63
CA CYS A 285 -10.18 -5.00 10.18
C CYS A 285 -11.42 -5.02 11.09
N SER A 286 -11.26 -4.80 12.41
CA SER A 286 -12.41 -4.75 13.32
C SER A 286 -13.34 -3.56 13.09
N LEU A 287 -12.84 -2.45 12.53
CA LEU A 287 -13.68 -1.31 12.10
C LEU A 287 -14.52 -1.63 10.85
N LEU A 288 -14.19 -2.70 10.13
CA LEU A 288 -15.00 -3.28 9.05
C LEU A 288 -15.97 -4.38 9.55
N GLY A 289 -16.00 -4.65 10.87
CA GLY A 289 -16.84 -5.70 11.46
C GLY A 289 -16.23 -7.10 11.46
N ILE A 290 -14.94 -7.24 11.13
CA ILE A 290 -14.23 -8.53 11.23
C ILE A 290 -13.94 -8.85 12.70
N ASP A 291 -14.22 -10.10 13.11
CA ASP A 291 -13.87 -10.56 14.46
C ASP A 291 -12.34 -10.55 14.66
N LYS A 292 -11.91 -10.04 15.80
CA LYS A 292 -10.48 -9.87 16.10
C LYS A 292 -9.73 -11.19 16.22
N PHE A 293 -10.38 -12.26 16.66
CA PHE A 293 -9.77 -13.57 16.79
C PHE A 293 -9.64 -14.26 15.43
N ASP A 294 -10.65 -14.09 14.57
CA ASP A 294 -10.60 -14.59 13.20
C ASP A 294 -9.49 -13.88 12.41
N ALA A 295 -9.35 -12.55 12.60
CA ALA A 295 -8.28 -11.75 12.00
C ALA A 295 -6.89 -12.19 12.51
N ALA A 296 -6.74 -12.41 13.82
CA ALA A 296 -5.48 -12.87 14.42
C ALA A 296 -5.11 -14.29 13.93
N GLN A 297 -6.09 -15.20 13.85
CA GLN A 297 -5.89 -16.55 13.34
C GLN A 297 -5.52 -16.56 11.86
N ALA A 298 -6.12 -15.71 11.05
CA ALA A 298 -5.75 -15.58 9.65
C ALA A 298 -4.26 -15.22 9.50
N LEU A 299 -3.71 -14.33 10.35
CA LEU A 299 -2.33 -13.90 10.30
C LEU A 299 -1.30 -14.98 10.64
N GLU A 300 -1.70 -16.12 11.26
CA GLU A 300 -0.79 -17.22 11.51
C GLU A 300 -0.19 -17.82 10.22
N GLY A 301 -0.90 -17.64 9.09
CA GLY A 301 -0.40 -18.06 7.77
C GLY A 301 0.38 -16.98 7.00
N PHE A 302 0.53 -15.76 7.53
CA PHE A 302 1.18 -14.68 6.82
C PHE A 302 2.70 -14.86 6.80
N LEU A 303 3.32 -14.85 5.60
CA LEU A 303 4.74 -15.08 5.40
C LEU A 303 5.57 -13.79 5.30
N GLY A 304 4.90 -12.64 5.25
CA GLY A 304 5.56 -11.34 5.16
C GLY A 304 5.62 -10.76 3.76
N THR A 305 6.32 -9.61 3.68
CA THR A 305 6.60 -8.89 2.44
C THR A 305 8.11 -8.79 2.21
N CYS A 306 8.52 -8.80 0.94
CA CYS A 306 9.88 -8.46 0.54
C CYS A 306 9.83 -7.09 -0.14
N LEU A 307 10.65 -6.14 0.33
CA LEU A 307 10.76 -4.86 -0.36
C LEU A 307 11.44 -5.08 -1.72
N LEU A 308 10.83 -4.56 -2.78
CA LEU A 308 11.50 -4.44 -4.06
C LEU A 308 12.68 -3.47 -3.86
N TYR A 309 13.92 -3.97 -3.86
CA TYR A 309 15.09 -3.14 -3.99
C TYR A 309 15.06 -2.50 -5.39
N THR A 310 14.39 -1.35 -5.50
CA THR A 310 14.69 -0.44 -6.61
C THR A 310 16.09 0.09 -6.35
N SER A 311 16.94 0.08 -7.39
CA SER A 311 18.32 0.60 -7.37
C SER A 311 18.40 1.88 -6.54
N PRO A 312 19.48 2.09 -5.75
CA PRO A 312 19.60 3.28 -4.91
C PRO A 312 19.33 4.54 -5.74
N SER A 313 18.54 5.44 -5.17
CA SER A 313 18.30 6.76 -5.73
C SER A 313 19.65 7.43 -6.01
N PRO A 314 19.84 8.17 -7.11
CA PRO A 314 21.08 8.89 -7.40
C PRO A 314 21.51 9.90 -6.33
N ARG A 315 20.77 10.03 -5.23
CA ARG A 315 21.04 10.95 -4.11
C ARG A 315 21.88 10.36 -2.98
N ASP A 316 22.20 9.07 -3.00
CA ASP A 316 22.98 8.40 -1.94
C ASP A 316 24.48 8.37 -2.23
N GLY A 317 24.96 9.21 -3.15
CA GLY A 317 26.35 9.35 -3.57
C GLY A 317 26.78 10.79 -3.75
N ALA A 318 26.79 11.57 -2.65
CA ALA A 318 27.54 12.83 -2.59
C ALA A 318 27.99 13.07 -1.14
#